data_fc3309212aa85dfe8d8cb74fe344b9d4
#
_entry.id   fc3309212aa85dfe8d8cb74fe344b9d4
#
_cell.length_a   1.000
_cell.length_b   1.000
_cell.length_c   1.000
_cell.angle_alpha   90.00
_cell.angle_beta   90.00
_cell.angle_gamma   90.00
#
_symmetry.space_group_name_H-M   'P 1'
#
loop_
_entity.id
_entity.type
_entity.pdbx_description
1 polymer ?
#
loop_
_entity_poly.entity_id
_entity_poly.type
_entity_poly.pdbx_seq_one_letter_code
_entity_poly.pdbx_strand_id
1 'polypeptide(L)'
;ELITDSVCMSTYKESIQGAKHQRVNDDISEHPIIVGHEFAGIIREVGAKWKDKYQVGTKYTMQPAINIKGSMAAIGYSYEYCGGAATFIKVPPIVMEKDCLLPFDENSAFFEASLAEPMSCIIGAFHSMYHSERGVYEHKMGIVEGGKSALLASCGPMGLGAISYMLNCDRKPSLLVITDIDEVRLKRASELFTEEYAKERGVEIHFVNTAKVDDPVKTLRDLTGGTGFDDVSVYAPVRPVI
;
A
#
# COMPACT_ATOMS: atom_id res chain seq x y z
N GLU A 1 23.02 3.54 -4.52
CA GLU A 1 22.53 3.09 -5.83
C GLU A 1 21.14 2.53 -5.69
N LEU A 2 20.23 2.89 -6.60
CA LEU A 2 18.90 2.30 -6.71
C LEU A 2 18.92 1.18 -7.74
N ILE A 3 18.18 0.13 -7.47
CA ILE A 3 18.06 -1.06 -8.34
C ILE A 3 16.64 -1.19 -8.88
N THR A 4 15.64 -0.86 -8.06
CA THR A 4 14.22 -0.93 -8.43
C THR A 4 13.46 0.27 -7.87
N ASP A 5 12.46 0.73 -8.60
CA ASP A 5 11.44 1.69 -8.16
C ASP A 5 10.09 1.26 -8.73
N SER A 6 9.02 1.28 -7.95
CA SER A 6 7.67 1.03 -8.44
C SER A 6 6.92 2.33 -8.68
N VAL A 7 6.08 2.33 -9.72
CA VAL A 7 5.37 3.54 -10.16
C VAL A 7 4.04 3.66 -9.41
N CYS A 8 3.97 4.61 -8.49
CA CYS A 8 2.77 4.92 -7.74
C CYS A 8 1.90 5.99 -8.41
N MET A 9 0.58 5.86 -8.31
CA MET A 9 -0.34 6.94 -8.73
C MET A 9 -0.16 8.24 -7.94
N SER A 10 0.43 8.17 -6.75
CA SER A 10 0.78 9.36 -5.97
C SER A 10 1.88 10.18 -6.66
N THR A 11 2.89 9.51 -7.24
CA THR A 11 3.95 10.16 -8.03
C THR A 11 3.37 10.83 -9.29
N TYR A 12 2.40 10.19 -9.94
CA TYR A 12 1.69 10.82 -11.06
C TYR A 12 0.92 12.07 -10.63
N LYS A 13 0.20 12.02 -9.50
CA LYS A 13 -0.50 13.20 -8.94
C LYS A 13 0.47 14.33 -8.61
N GLU A 14 1.58 14.01 -7.98
CA GLU A 14 2.65 14.93 -7.66
C GLU A 14 3.19 15.65 -8.91
N SER A 15 3.49 14.91 -9.97
CA SER A 15 4.02 15.47 -11.22
C SER A 15 3.04 16.41 -11.92
N ILE A 16 1.73 16.19 -11.79
CA ILE A 16 0.69 17.09 -12.33
C ILE A 16 0.48 18.31 -11.45
N GLN A 17 0.47 18.15 -10.12
CA GLN A 17 0.15 19.21 -9.17
C GLN A 17 1.33 20.15 -8.89
N GLY A 18 2.56 19.64 -9.01
CA GLY A 18 3.78 20.40 -8.70
C GLY A 18 3.71 21.04 -7.31
N ALA A 19 4.04 22.31 -7.16
CA ALA A 19 4.00 23.06 -5.92
C ALA A 19 2.61 23.12 -5.23
N LYS A 20 1.53 22.73 -5.93
CA LYS A 20 0.20 22.63 -5.31
C LYS A 20 -0.01 21.34 -4.51
N HIS A 21 0.88 20.38 -4.66
CA HIS A 21 0.81 19.14 -3.90
C HIS A 21 1.32 19.38 -2.47
N GLN A 22 0.55 18.97 -1.46
CA GLN A 22 0.81 19.27 -0.03
C GLN A 22 2.16 18.80 0.53
N ARG A 23 2.86 17.89 -0.16
CA ARG A 23 4.18 17.38 0.23
C ARG A 23 5.32 17.98 -0.58
N VAL A 24 5.02 18.70 -1.65
CA VAL A 24 6.01 19.33 -2.52
C VAL A 24 6.30 20.74 -2.00
N ASN A 25 7.57 21.11 -1.99
CA ASN A 25 7.97 22.43 -1.53
C ASN A 25 7.53 23.53 -2.52
N ASP A 26 7.19 24.70 -2.01
CA ASP A 26 6.73 25.84 -2.82
C ASP A 26 7.81 26.34 -3.80
N ASP A 27 9.08 26.13 -3.48
CA ASP A 27 10.27 26.54 -4.24
C ASP A 27 10.79 25.50 -5.24
N ILE A 28 9.96 24.53 -5.63
CA ILE A 28 10.32 23.43 -6.54
C ILE A 28 10.90 23.92 -7.90
N SER A 29 10.57 25.15 -8.32
CA SER A 29 11.14 25.75 -9.53
C SER A 29 12.62 26.09 -9.40
N GLU A 30 13.10 26.34 -8.19
CA GLU A 30 14.50 26.68 -7.87
C GLU A 30 15.24 25.47 -7.32
N HIS A 31 14.54 24.62 -6.57
CA HIS A 31 15.03 23.40 -5.92
C HIS A 31 14.24 22.17 -6.39
N PRO A 32 14.52 21.66 -7.61
CA PRO A 32 13.82 20.51 -8.15
C PRO A 32 14.08 19.27 -7.32
N ILE A 33 13.09 18.40 -7.24
CA ILE A 33 13.12 17.16 -6.44
C ILE A 33 13.23 15.93 -7.33
N ILE A 34 13.73 14.82 -6.78
CA ILE A 34 13.64 13.51 -7.40
C ILE A 34 12.34 12.85 -6.91
N VAL A 35 11.44 12.54 -7.84
CA VAL A 35 10.16 11.87 -7.57
C VAL A 35 10.34 10.36 -7.34
N GLY A 36 9.30 9.69 -6.85
CA GLY A 36 9.31 8.24 -6.58
C GLY A 36 9.66 7.92 -5.12
N HIS A 37 8.88 7.03 -4.51
CA HIS A 37 8.98 6.75 -3.08
C HIS A 37 8.84 5.27 -2.72
N GLU A 38 8.79 4.38 -3.72
CA GLU A 38 8.64 2.94 -3.57
C GLU A 38 9.85 2.22 -4.17
N PHE A 39 11.02 2.33 -3.56
CA PHE A 39 12.27 1.88 -4.14
C PHE A 39 13.13 1.02 -3.21
N ALA A 40 14.03 0.27 -3.83
CA ALA A 40 15.05 -0.50 -3.14
C ALA A 40 16.42 -0.37 -3.83
N GLY A 41 17.48 -0.48 -3.05
CA GLY A 41 18.83 -0.27 -3.54
C GLY A 41 19.93 -0.89 -2.69
N ILE A 42 21.17 -0.50 -3.01
CA ILE A 42 22.38 -0.93 -2.31
C ILE A 42 23.12 0.29 -1.80
N ILE A 43 23.57 0.26 -0.56
CA ILE A 43 24.43 1.30 0.03
C ILE A 43 25.80 1.24 -0.64
N ARG A 44 26.21 2.32 -1.31
CA ARG A 44 27.52 2.41 -1.98
C ARG A 44 28.54 3.21 -1.18
N GLU A 45 28.06 4.17 -0.39
CA GLU A 45 28.92 5.00 0.45
C GLU A 45 28.19 5.34 1.75
N VAL A 46 28.92 5.46 2.86
CA VAL A 46 28.39 5.83 4.17
C VAL A 46 29.15 7.00 4.73
N GLY A 47 28.45 8.08 5.04
CA GLY A 47 28.98 9.26 5.70
C GLY A 47 29.57 8.94 7.07
N ALA A 48 30.59 9.67 7.49
CA ALA A 48 31.37 9.40 8.71
C ALA A 48 30.51 9.20 9.97
N LYS A 49 29.44 10.00 10.13
CA LYS A 49 28.51 9.93 11.27
C LYS A 49 27.75 8.58 11.38
N TRP A 50 27.63 7.84 10.28
CA TRP A 50 26.73 6.69 10.19
C TRP A 50 27.44 5.35 9.98
N LYS A 51 28.79 5.34 10.00
CA LYS A 51 29.62 4.14 9.73
C LYS A 51 29.39 3.01 10.75
N ASP A 52 29.03 3.35 11.97
CA ASP A 52 28.76 2.36 13.02
C ASP A 52 27.37 1.71 12.86
N LYS A 53 26.49 2.33 12.10
CA LYS A 53 25.10 1.88 11.93
C LYS A 53 24.83 1.23 10.57
N TYR A 54 25.48 1.67 9.51
CA TYR A 54 25.26 1.21 8.16
C TYR A 54 26.54 0.75 7.49
N GLN A 55 26.46 -0.27 6.64
CA GLN A 55 27.60 -0.85 5.94
C GLN A 55 27.42 -0.73 4.41
N VAL A 56 28.51 -0.49 3.69
CA VAL A 56 28.55 -0.56 2.24
C VAL A 56 28.22 -1.98 1.78
N GLY A 57 27.42 -2.08 0.71
CA GLY A 57 26.92 -3.37 0.20
C GLY A 57 25.57 -3.81 0.77
N THR A 58 25.10 -3.23 1.89
CA THR A 58 23.81 -3.57 2.47
C THR A 58 22.67 -3.20 1.52
N LYS A 59 21.76 -4.13 1.29
CA LYS A 59 20.48 -3.89 0.60
C LYS A 59 19.55 -3.09 1.50
N TYR A 60 18.83 -2.14 0.94
CA TYR A 60 17.88 -1.31 1.69
C TYR A 60 16.64 -0.98 0.89
N THR A 61 15.56 -0.77 1.60
CA THR A 61 14.37 0.01 1.20
C THR A 61 14.20 1.20 2.13
N MET A 62 13.18 2.01 1.94
CA MET A 62 13.01 3.22 2.70
C MET A 62 11.55 3.46 3.08
N GLN A 63 11.33 3.89 4.33
CA GLN A 63 10.07 4.47 4.76
C GLN A 63 10.02 5.94 4.31
N PRO A 64 9.19 6.32 3.34
CA PRO A 64 9.19 7.68 2.79
C PRO A 64 8.55 8.70 3.73
N ALA A 65 7.55 8.30 4.51
CA ALA A 65 6.90 9.15 5.51
C ALA A 65 7.74 9.23 6.79
N ILE A 66 8.52 10.31 6.93
CA ILE A 66 9.49 10.48 8.03
C ILE A 66 8.83 10.87 9.36
N ASN A 67 7.56 11.29 9.34
CA ASN A 67 6.78 11.69 10.52
C ASN A 67 7.43 12.78 11.39
N ILE A 68 7.84 13.87 10.77
CA ILE A 68 8.35 15.06 11.45
C ILE A 68 7.16 15.90 11.91
N LYS A 69 7.07 16.19 13.21
CA LYS A 69 5.98 17.02 13.77
C LYS A 69 5.89 18.37 13.06
N GLY A 70 4.73 18.68 12.51
CA GLY A 70 4.46 19.94 11.81
C GLY A 70 5.02 20.01 10.38
N SER A 71 5.52 18.90 9.83
CA SER A 71 6.00 18.82 8.45
C SER A 71 5.31 17.70 7.69
N MET A 72 4.99 17.96 6.43
CA MET A 72 4.50 16.96 5.48
C MET A 72 5.61 16.39 4.59
N ALA A 73 6.87 16.81 4.82
CA ALA A 73 8.01 16.40 4.02
C ALA A 73 8.15 14.87 3.98
N ALA A 74 8.37 14.34 2.78
CA ALA A 74 8.53 12.92 2.55
C ALA A 74 9.53 12.68 1.40
N ILE A 75 10.17 11.52 1.44
CA ILE A 75 11.07 11.09 0.37
C ILE A 75 10.27 10.90 -0.92
N GLY A 76 10.86 11.35 -2.02
CA GLY A 76 10.22 11.37 -3.35
C GLY A 76 9.21 12.50 -3.56
N TYR A 77 9.08 13.43 -2.60
CA TYR A 77 8.18 14.59 -2.67
C TYR A 77 8.84 15.91 -2.29
N SER A 78 9.84 15.89 -1.40
CA SER A 78 10.33 17.11 -0.76
C SER A 78 11.85 17.24 -0.77
N TYR A 79 12.57 16.26 -1.30
CA TYR A 79 14.04 16.22 -1.21
C TYR A 79 14.69 16.22 -2.60
N GLU A 80 15.62 17.18 -2.82
CA GLU A 80 16.34 17.39 -4.07
C GLU A 80 17.13 16.17 -4.57
N TYR A 81 17.74 15.44 -3.64
CA TYR A 81 18.68 14.35 -3.97
C TYR A 81 18.21 12.97 -3.52
N CYS A 82 16.94 12.83 -3.15
CA CYS A 82 16.44 11.57 -2.62
C CYS A 82 15.02 11.25 -3.10
N GLY A 83 14.92 10.33 -4.03
CA GLY A 83 13.69 9.80 -4.63
C GLY A 83 13.98 8.63 -5.55
N GLY A 84 12.96 7.86 -5.93
CA GLY A 84 13.09 6.60 -6.66
C GLY A 84 13.52 6.72 -8.12
N ALA A 85 13.15 7.82 -8.78
CA ALA A 85 13.43 8.04 -10.21
C ALA A 85 14.88 8.49 -10.48
N ALA A 86 15.86 7.79 -9.92
CA ALA A 86 17.29 8.07 -10.06
C ALA A 86 18.13 6.79 -9.99
N THR A 87 19.34 6.82 -10.55
CA THR A 87 20.30 5.71 -10.39
C THR A 87 21.03 5.77 -9.05
N PHE A 88 21.34 6.97 -8.58
CA PHE A 88 21.99 7.22 -7.30
C PHE A 88 21.23 8.31 -6.54
N ILE A 89 21.12 8.13 -5.24
CA ILE A 89 20.52 9.11 -4.35
C ILE A 89 21.46 9.44 -3.19
N LYS A 90 21.31 10.63 -2.65
CA LYS A 90 21.93 11.04 -1.40
C LYS A 90 20.86 11.06 -0.31
N VAL A 91 20.93 10.08 0.57
CA VAL A 91 19.94 9.95 1.66
C VAL A 91 20.14 11.06 2.69
N PRO A 92 19.14 11.89 2.98
CA PRO A 92 19.26 12.98 3.94
C PRO A 92 19.40 12.44 5.38
N PRO A 93 20.16 13.12 6.27
CA PRO A 93 20.43 12.66 7.64
C PRO A 93 19.17 12.32 8.45
N ILE A 94 18.11 13.07 8.25
CA ILE A 94 16.83 12.87 8.95
C ILE A 94 16.23 11.45 8.74
N VAL A 95 16.46 10.82 7.59
CA VAL A 95 16.01 9.46 7.30
C VAL A 95 16.68 8.47 8.25
N MET A 96 17.99 8.61 8.46
CA MET A 96 18.73 7.76 9.40
C MET A 96 18.44 8.09 10.86
N GLU A 97 18.21 9.36 11.17
CA GLU A 97 17.84 9.83 12.52
C GLU A 97 16.46 9.33 12.97
N LYS A 98 15.58 9.04 12.00
CA LYS A 98 14.23 8.51 12.23
C LYS A 98 14.10 7.01 11.95
N ASP A 99 15.22 6.32 11.74
CA ASP A 99 15.26 4.89 11.44
C ASP A 99 14.44 4.49 10.20
N CYS A 100 14.34 5.41 9.23
CA CYS A 100 13.54 5.21 8.00
C CYS A 100 14.34 4.55 6.86
N LEU A 101 15.65 4.34 6.99
CA LEU A 101 16.44 3.52 6.07
C LEU A 101 16.45 2.09 6.58
N LEU A 102 15.79 1.18 5.87
CA LEU A 102 15.44 -0.15 6.34
C LEU A 102 16.26 -1.21 5.58
N PRO A 103 17.25 -1.84 6.22
CA PRO A 103 17.91 -3.02 5.64
C PRO A 103 16.91 -4.17 5.46
N PHE A 104 17.10 -4.97 4.41
CA PHE A 104 16.32 -6.18 4.19
C PHE A 104 17.22 -7.38 3.88
N ASP A 105 16.64 -8.58 3.95
CA ASP A 105 17.34 -9.86 3.80
C ASP A 105 18.05 -9.98 2.44
N GLU A 106 19.28 -10.51 2.45
CA GLU A 106 20.10 -10.66 1.25
C GLU A 106 19.48 -11.58 0.19
N ASN A 107 18.62 -12.52 0.61
CA ASN A 107 17.95 -13.46 -0.29
C ASN A 107 16.68 -12.88 -0.91
N SER A 108 16.13 -11.79 -0.36
CA SER A 108 14.96 -11.12 -0.91
C SER A 108 15.28 -10.36 -2.18
N ALA A 109 14.38 -10.37 -3.13
CA ALA A 109 14.54 -9.65 -4.38
C ALA A 109 14.29 -8.13 -4.21
N PHE A 110 14.98 -7.30 -4.99
CA PHE A 110 14.81 -5.85 -4.91
C PHE A 110 13.40 -5.40 -5.27
N PHE A 111 12.73 -6.06 -6.22
CA PHE A 111 11.35 -5.72 -6.58
C PHE A 111 10.37 -6.01 -5.44
N GLU A 112 10.60 -7.05 -4.63
CA GLU A 112 9.81 -7.33 -3.43
C GLU A 112 10.00 -6.22 -2.40
N ALA A 113 11.24 -5.80 -2.18
CA ALA A 113 11.55 -4.73 -1.25
C ALA A 113 11.00 -3.36 -1.70
N SER A 114 10.92 -3.07 -3.01
CA SER A 114 10.27 -1.85 -3.50
C SER A 114 8.75 -1.85 -3.27
N LEU A 115 8.13 -3.02 -3.16
CA LEU A 115 6.71 -3.16 -2.82
C LEU A 115 6.43 -3.14 -1.31
N ALA A 116 7.46 -3.07 -0.47
CA ALA A 116 7.28 -3.02 0.99
C ALA A 116 6.50 -1.77 1.45
N GLU A 117 6.72 -0.62 0.78
CA GLU A 117 5.99 0.62 1.08
C GLU A 117 4.48 0.48 0.84
N PRO A 118 4.00 0.14 -0.36
CA PRO A 118 2.56 -0.02 -0.59
C PRO A 118 1.94 -1.14 0.27
N MET A 119 2.66 -2.23 0.52
CA MET A 119 2.19 -3.27 1.43
C MET A 119 2.07 -2.78 2.87
N SER A 120 2.99 -1.93 3.34
CA SER A 120 2.89 -1.33 4.67
C SER A 120 1.65 -0.44 4.82
N CYS A 121 1.28 0.29 3.76
CA CYS A 121 0.05 1.08 3.72
C CYS A 121 -1.21 0.18 3.82
N ILE A 122 -1.23 -0.96 3.11
CA ILE A 122 -2.33 -1.92 3.15
C ILE A 122 -2.44 -2.53 4.55
N ILE A 123 -1.36 -3.07 5.09
CA ILE A 123 -1.32 -3.69 6.42
C ILE A 123 -1.75 -2.69 7.49
N GLY A 124 -1.20 -1.46 7.45
CA GLY A 124 -1.54 -0.40 8.37
C GLY A 124 -3.02 0.00 8.31
N ALA A 125 -3.61 0.05 7.11
CA ALA A 125 -5.02 0.34 6.93
C ALA A 125 -5.91 -0.73 7.58
N PHE A 126 -5.63 -2.01 7.34
CA PHE A 126 -6.39 -3.10 7.95
C PHE A 126 -6.21 -3.19 9.47
N HIS A 127 -4.99 -2.97 9.98
CA HIS A 127 -4.75 -2.92 11.43
C HIS A 127 -5.42 -1.71 12.11
N SER A 128 -5.68 -0.64 11.37
CA SER A 128 -6.33 0.58 11.90
C SER A 128 -7.85 0.51 11.88
N MET A 129 -8.45 -0.46 11.20
CA MET A 129 -9.89 -0.71 11.29
C MET A 129 -10.26 -1.06 12.73
N TYR A 130 -11.47 -0.71 13.16
CA TYR A 130 -11.92 -1.05 14.48
C TYR A 130 -13.41 -1.35 14.50
N HIS A 131 -13.81 -2.19 15.44
CA HIS A 131 -15.18 -2.60 15.70
C HIS A 131 -15.55 -2.28 17.13
N SER A 132 -16.77 -1.84 17.34
CA SER A 132 -17.33 -1.54 18.66
C SER A 132 -18.60 -2.34 18.90
N GLU A 133 -18.82 -2.77 20.13
CA GLU A 133 -20.05 -3.39 20.56
C GLU A 133 -20.90 -2.38 21.32
N ARG A 134 -22.22 -2.43 21.12
CA ARG A 134 -23.13 -1.51 21.81
C ARG A 134 -23.03 -1.68 23.32
N GLY A 135 -22.73 -0.59 24.02
CA GLY A 135 -22.58 -0.59 25.49
C GLY A 135 -21.21 -0.99 26.00
N VAL A 136 -20.25 -1.25 25.09
CA VAL A 136 -18.85 -1.54 25.42
C VAL A 136 -17.97 -0.39 24.92
N TYR A 137 -17.10 0.13 25.80
CA TYR A 137 -16.20 1.25 25.47
C TYR A 137 -14.81 0.79 24.97
N GLU A 138 -14.71 -0.45 24.51
CA GLU A 138 -13.48 -0.98 23.93
C GLU A 138 -13.62 -1.13 22.41
N HIS A 139 -12.56 -0.81 21.69
CA HIS A 139 -12.47 -1.03 20.25
C HIS A 139 -11.67 -2.32 19.99
N LYS A 140 -12.25 -3.23 19.24
CA LYS A 140 -11.53 -4.38 18.69
C LYS A 140 -10.83 -3.95 17.41
N MET A 141 -9.51 -3.78 17.47
CA MET A 141 -8.71 -3.34 16.33
C MET A 141 -8.53 -4.46 15.30
N GLY A 142 -8.36 -4.06 14.04
CA GLY A 142 -8.21 -4.95 12.89
C GLY A 142 -9.54 -5.37 12.30
N ILE A 143 -9.48 -6.21 11.26
CA ILE A 143 -10.66 -6.79 10.63
C ILE A 143 -11.32 -7.84 11.53
N VAL A 144 -12.59 -8.15 11.27
CA VAL A 144 -13.31 -9.20 12.00
C VAL A 144 -12.80 -10.57 11.56
N GLU A 145 -12.18 -11.31 12.47
CA GLU A 145 -11.74 -12.68 12.23
C GLU A 145 -12.94 -13.59 11.93
N GLY A 146 -12.88 -14.33 10.82
CA GLY A 146 -14.01 -15.15 10.37
C GLY A 146 -15.21 -14.35 9.85
N GLY A 147 -15.11 -13.02 9.79
CA GLY A 147 -16.12 -12.10 9.28
C GLY A 147 -16.27 -12.13 7.76
N LYS A 148 -17.12 -11.25 7.26
CA LYS A 148 -17.39 -11.06 5.83
C LYS A 148 -16.80 -9.73 5.38
N SER A 149 -15.90 -9.77 4.43
CA SER A 149 -15.19 -8.57 3.95
C SER A 149 -15.46 -8.31 2.48
N ALA A 150 -15.55 -7.02 2.11
CA ALA A 150 -15.64 -6.58 0.72
C ALA A 150 -14.50 -5.61 0.37
N LEU A 151 -13.87 -5.85 -0.78
CA LEU A 151 -12.90 -4.96 -1.39
C LEU A 151 -13.51 -4.37 -2.67
N LEU A 152 -13.86 -3.10 -2.64
CA LEU A 152 -14.57 -2.44 -3.72
C LEU A 152 -13.60 -1.75 -4.70
N ALA A 153 -13.83 -1.95 -6.01
CA ALA A 153 -12.98 -1.45 -7.10
C ALA A 153 -11.51 -1.82 -6.91
N SER A 154 -11.23 -3.08 -6.55
CA SER A 154 -9.97 -3.52 -5.94
C SER A 154 -9.08 -4.40 -6.83
N CYS A 155 -9.29 -4.42 -8.15
CA CYS A 155 -8.43 -5.18 -9.05
C CYS A 155 -7.23 -4.39 -9.61
N GLY A 156 -6.96 -3.19 -9.07
CA GLY A 156 -5.72 -2.44 -9.30
C GLY A 156 -4.57 -2.89 -8.38
N PRO A 157 -3.35 -2.31 -8.50
CA PRO A 157 -2.17 -2.74 -7.75
C PRO A 157 -2.37 -2.81 -6.23
N MET A 158 -2.91 -1.75 -5.62
CA MET A 158 -3.19 -1.73 -4.18
C MET A 158 -4.24 -2.76 -3.77
N GLY A 159 -5.29 -2.94 -4.58
CA GLY A 159 -6.33 -3.93 -4.33
C GLY A 159 -5.81 -5.37 -4.45
N LEU A 160 -4.95 -5.67 -5.43
CA LEU A 160 -4.30 -6.99 -5.53
C LEU A 160 -3.45 -7.29 -4.29
N GLY A 161 -2.70 -6.29 -3.78
CA GLY A 161 -1.98 -6.40 -2.52
C GLY A 161 -2.91 -6.66 -1.32
N ALA A 162 -4.07 -5.99 -1.29
CA ALA A 162 -5.08 -6.18 -0.25
C ALA A 162 -5.71 -7.59 -0.29
N ILE A 163 -6.02 -8.10 -1.49
CA ILE A 163 -6.50 -9.48 -1.66
C ILE A 163 -5.46 -10.46 -1.12
N SER A 164 -4.19 -10.29 -1.53
CA SER A 164 -3.09 -11.11 -1.04
C SER A 164 -2.97 -11.07 0.49
N TYR A 165 -3.05 -9.88 1.08
CA TYR A 165 -3.01 -9.72 2.54
C TYR A 165 -4.18 -10.44 3.23
N MET A 166 -5.41 -10.21 2.79
CA MET A 166 -6.62 -10.83 3.38
C MET A 166 -6.62 -12.35 3.34
N LEU A 167 -5.98 -12.95 2.32
CA LEU A 167 -5.84 -14.39 2.19
C LEU A 167 -4.69 -14.98 3.03
N ASN A 168 -3.72 -14.16 3.46
CA ASN A 168 -2.49 -14.65 4.11
C ASN A 168 -2.23 -14.07 5.50
N CYS A 169 -3.05 -13.10 5.98
CA CYS A 169 -2.92 -12.51 7.31
C CYS A 169 -3.30 -13.51 8.43
N ASP A 170 -3.02 -13.13 9.65
CA ASP A 170 -3.34 -13.90 10.86
C ASP A 170 -4.84 -13.92 11.19
N ARG A 171 -5.57 -12.85 10.83
CA ARG A 171 -7.02 -12.68 11.05
C ARG A 171 -7.73 -12.65 9.71
N LYS A 172 -8.10 -13.83 9.20
CA LYS A 172 -8.72 -13.95 7.88
C LYS A 172 -10.23 -13.81 7.96
N PRO A 173 -10.88 -13.21 6.94
CA PRO A 173 -12.33 -13.31 6.79
C PRO A 173 -12.75 -14.74 6.42
N SER A 174 -13.98 -15.11 6.67
CA SER A 174 -14.58 -16.35 6.14
C SER A 174 -15.07 -16.17 4.70
N LEU A 175 -15.51 -14.95 4.35
CA LEU A 175 -15.96 -14.54 3.02
C LEU A 175 -15.21 -13.28 2.57
N LEU A 176 -14.66 -13.32 1.38
CA LEU A 176 -13.99 -12.18 0.73
C LEU A 176 -14.63 -11.91 -0.64
N VAL A 177 -15.27 -10.76 -0.80
CA VAL A 177 -15.89 -10.34 -2.05
C VAL A 177 -15.09 -9.22 -2.68
N ILE A 178 -14.64 -9.43 -3.91
CA ILE A 178 -13.85 -8.50 -4.71
C ILE A 178 -14.73 -7.92 -5.81
N THR A 179 -14.74 -6.60 -5.95
CA THR A 179 -15.47 -5.96 -7.05
C THR A 179 -14.56 -5.12 -7.93
N ASP A 180 -14.90 -5.04 -9.21
CA ASP A 180 -14.38 -4.08 -10.16
C ASP A 180 -15.38 -3.90 -11.29
N ILE A 181 -15.22 -2.87 -12.13
CA ILE A 181 -15.96 -2.68 -13.37
C ILE A 181 -15.15 -3.11 -14.60
N ASP A 182 -13.83 -3.22 -14.47
CA ASP A 182 -12.91 -3.61 -15.52
C ASP A 182 -12.78 -5.14 -15.58
N GLU A 183 -13.31 -5.73 -16.65
CA GLU A 183 -13.33 -7.17 -16.86
C GLU A 183 -11.93 -7.79 -16.95
N VAL A 184 -10.98 -7.08 -17.58
CA VAL A 184 -9.61 -7.59 -17.75
C VAL A 184 -8.89 -7.67 -16.41
N ARG A 185 -9.05 -6.64 -15.58
CA ARG A 185 -8.50 -6.59 -14.23
C ARG A 185 -9.13 -7.63 -13.32
N LEU A 186 -10.45 -7.77 -13.39
CA LEU A 186 -11.19 -8.74 -12.58
C LEU A 186 -10.77 -10.18 -12.93
N LYS A 187 -10.67 -10.48 -14.23
CA LYS A 187 -10.19 -11.77 -14.73
C LYS A 187 -8.76 -12.04 -14.22
N ARG A 188 -7.85 -11.08 -14.37
CA ARG A 188 -6.48 -11.22 -13.85
C ARG A 188 -6.46 -11.49 -12.35
N ALA A 189 -7.26 -10.79 -11.57
CA ALA A 189 -7.34 -11.00 -10.13
C ALA A 189 -7.83 -12.41 -9.80
N SER A 190 -8.87 -12.91 -10.48
CA SER A 190 -9.39 -14.27 -10.26
C SER A 190 -8.43 -15.38 -10.71
N GLU A 191 -7.58 -15.13 -11.70
CA GLU A 191 -6.51 -16.05 -12.12
C GLU A 191 -5.34 -16.10 -11.13
N LEU A 192 -5.04 -14.99 -10.46
CA LEU A 192 -3.99 -14.91 -9.43
C LEU A 192 -4.45 -15.49 -8.08
N PHE A 193 -5.71 -15.27 -7.73
CA PHE A 193 -6.30 -15.67 -6.46
C PHE A 193 -7.50 -16.58 -6.72
N THR A 194 -7.22 -17.84 -7.10
CA THR A 194 -8.26 -18.80 -7.45
C THR A 194 -9.11 -19.21 -6.24
N GLU A 195 -10.29 -19.76 -6.48
CA GLU A 195 -11.14 -20.29 -5.42
C GLU A 195 -10.43 -21.39 -4.62
N GLU A 196 -9.64 -22.25 -5.28
CA GLU A 196 -8.85 -23.30 -4.63
C GLU A 196 -7.80 -22.68 -3.71
N TYR A 197 -7.06 -21.66 -4.19
CA TYR A 197 -6.06 -20.95 -3.40
C TYR A 197 -6.67 -20.32 -2.14
N ALA A 198 -7.83 -19.69 -2.26
CA ALA A 198 -8.54 -19.08 -1.13
C ALA A 198 -9.09 -20.14 -0.17
N LYS A 199 -9.67 -21.21 -0.70
CA LYS A 199 -10.22 -22.32 0.07
C LYS A 199 -9.18 -23.05 0.92
N GLU A 200 -7.98 -23.26 0.38
CA GLU A 200 -6.85 -23.81 1.15
C GLU A 200 -6.47 -22.94 2.37
N ARG A 201 -6.83 -21.66 2.34
CA ARG A 201 -6.62 -20.68 3.41
C ARG A 201 -7.83 -20.48 4.32
N GLY A 202 -8.91 -21.22 4.06
CA GLY A 202 -10.15 -21.15 4.83
C GLY A 202 -11.03 -19.95 4.46
N VAL A 203 -10.86 -19.36 3.28
CA VAL A 203 -11.61 -18.20 2.81
C VAL A 203 -12.45 -18.57 1.59
N GLU A 204 -13.73 -18.22 1.61
CA GLU A 204 -14.58 -18.21 0.42
C GLU A 204 -14.35 -16.90 -0.34
N ILE A 205 -14.07 -16.96 -1.65
CA ILE A 205 -13.76 -15.78 -2.45
C ILE A 205 -14.73 -15.64 -3.64
N HIS A 206 -15.20 -14.41 -3.88
CA HIS A 206 -16.05 -14.09 -5.04
C HIS A 206 -15.54 -12.86 -5.76
N PHE A 207 -15.62 -12.90 -7.10
CA PHE A 207 -15.29 -11.78 -7.98
C PHE A 207 -16.54 -11.30 -8.70
N VAL A 208 -16.91 -10.04 -8.52
CA VAL A 208 -18.15 -9.47 -9.05
C VAL A 208 -17.86 -8.26 -9.93
N ASN A 209 -18.25 -8.32 -11.21
CA ASN A 209 -18.27 -7.15 -12.09
C ASN A 209 -19.52 -6.33 -11.81
N THR A 210 -19.39 -5.23 -11.08
CA THR A 210 -20.53 -4.39 -10.67
C THR A 210 -21.16 -3.61 -11.83
N ALA A 211 -20.49 -3.50 -12.99
CA ALA A 211 -21.08 -2.91 -14.19
C ALA A 211 -21.97 -3.89 -14.98
N LYS A 212 -21.92 -5.20 -14.65
CA LYS A 212 -22.66 -6.26 -15.37
C LYS A 212 -23.82 -6.86 -14.59
N VAL A 213 -24.10 -6.34 -13.40
CA VAL A 213 -25.22 -6.78 -12.57
C VAL A 213 -26.28 -5.67 -12.49
N ASP A 214 -27.57 -6.04 -12.51
CA ASP A 214 -28.67 -5.07 -12.51
C ASP A 214 -28.72 -4.26 -11.20
N ASP A 215 -28.49 -4.92 -10.06
CA ASP A 215 -28.47 -4.31 -8.74
C ASP A 215 -27.21 -4.78 -7.98
N PRO A 216 -26.13 -3.99 -8.04
CA PRO A 216 -24.90 -4.31 -7.33
C PRO A 216 -25.06 -4.46 -5.81
N VAL A 217 -25.88 -3.60 -5.19
CA VAL A 217 -26.10 -3.65 -3.73
C VAL A 217 -26.82 -4.93 -3.33
N LYS A 218 -27.86 -5.29 -4.07
CA LYS A 218 -28.59 -6.54 -3.84
C LYS A 218 -27.68 -7.75 -4.06
N THR A 219 -26.93 -7.78 -5.17
CA THR A 219 -26.01 -8.87 -5.51
C THR A 219 -25.00 -9.10 -4.39
N LEU A 220 -24.36 -8.04 -3.91
CA LEU A 220 -23.37 -8.13 -2.83
C LEU A 220 -24.01 -8.55 -1.49
N ARG A 221 -25.20 -8.06 -1.19
CA ARG A 221 -25.92 -8.47 0.02
C ARG A 221 -26.36 -9.94 -0.01
N ASP A 222 -26.78 -10.44 -1.14
CA ASP A 222 -27.18 -11.84 -1.31
C ASP A 222 -26.03 -12.80 -1.01
N LEU A 223 -24.78 -12.45 -1.40
CA LEU A 223 -23.57 -13.22 -1.07
C LEU A 223 -23.32 -13.32 0.44
N THR A 224 -23.83 -12.37 1.22
CA THR A 224 -23.69 -12.39 2.69
C THR A 224 -24.89 -13.04 3.39
N GLY A 225 -25.86 -13.58 2.65
CA GLY A 225 -27.13 -14.05 3.22
C GLY A 225 -27.99 -12.89 3.76
N GLY A 226 -27.82 -11.68 3.23
CA GLY A 226 -28.58 -10.48 3.59
C GLY A 226 -28.03 -9.69 4.79
N THR A 227 -27.01 -10.20 5.50
CA THR A 227 -26.48 -9.56 6.71
C THR A 227 -25.57 -8.35 6.43
N GLY A 228 -24.98 -8.27 5.22
CA GLY A 228 -23.96 -7.28 4.87
C GLY A 228 -22.56 -7.73 5.27
N PHE A 229 -21.60 -6.81 5.16
CA PHE A 229 -20.19 -7.05 5.44
C PHE A 229 -19.77 -6.44 6.77
N ASP A 230 -18.86 -7.10 7.45
CA ASP A 230 -18.22 -6.61 8.66
C ASP A 230 -17.15 -5.54 8.35
N ASP A 231 -16.40 -5.77 7.25
CA ASP A 231 -15.35 -4.87 6.79
C ASP A 231 -15.53 -4.52 5.31
N VAL A 232 -15.40 -3.23 4.97
CA VAL A 232 -15.47 -2.75 3.59
C VAL A 232 -14.32 -1.78 3.32
N SER A 233 -13.54 -2.06 2.27
CA SER A 233 -12.46 -1.17 1.80
C SER A 233 -12.67 -0.77 0.35
N VAL A 234 -12.38 0.50 0.02
CA VAL A 234 -12.55 1.07 -1.32
C VAL A 234 -11.20 1.45 -1.91
N TYR A 235 -10.91 0.98 -3.12
CA TYR A 235 -9.64 1.17 -3.81
C TYR A 235 -9.70 2.11 -5.03
N ALA A 236 -10.83 2.76 -5.27
CA ALA A 236 -10.97 3.76 -6.31
C ALA A 236 -11.36 5.13 -5.73
N PRO A 237 -10.64 6.21 -6.05
CA PRO A 237 -10.91 7.56 -5.54
C PRO A 237 -12.01 8.25 -6.38
N VAL A 238 -13.12 7.56 -6.63
CA VAL A 238 -14.24 8.06 -7.42
C VAL A 238 -15.54 8.03 -6.63
N ARG A 239 -16.27 9.14 -6.62
CA ARG A 239 -17.49 9.31 -5.83
C ARG A 239 -18.57 8.23 -6.03
N PRO A 240 -18.81 7.69 -7.25
CA PRO A 240 -19.84 6.65 -7.44
C PRO A 240 -19.55 5.32 -6.73
N VAL A 241 -18.33 5.11 -6.21
CA VAL A 241 -17.94 3.90 -5.48
C VAL A 241 -18.02 4.11 -3.96
N ILE A 242 -18.02 5.36 -3.54
CA ILE A 242 -18.13 5.80 -2.14
C ILE A 242 -19.57 6.21 -1.86
#